data_d3859de8962dbc541e8635ad9bfe4175
#
_entry.id   d3859de8962dbc541e8635ad9bfe4175
#
_cell.length_a   1.000
_cell.length_b   1.000
_cell.length_c   1.000
_cell.angle_alpha   90.00
_cell.angle_beta   90.00
_cell.angle_gamma   90.00
#
_symmetry.space_group_name_H-M   'P 1'
#
loop_
_entity.id
_entity.type
_entity.pdbx_description
1 polymer ?
#
loop_
_entity_poly.entity_id
_entity_poly.type
_entity_poly.pdbx_seq_one_letter_code
_entity_poly.pdbx_strand_id
1 'polypeptide(L)'
;MNRGWIGLGAAIVAALLLCGLPVAVVLNTPAPASACAATGPLRSATGAVEAVGRWNAEQVGNAAQIVAVGRANGVPARGWVIAVATAMVESSLHNLNGGDRDSLGLFQQRPSQGWGTAAQIIDPVYAATKFYTKLQRIGRWESLPLTVAAQRVQVSAFPDRYGTYEHAAEQVVAAVVGVATIADVPGASLAECSSDPVTVAASGWTAPLGAAVGSRYGPRDGKFHAGVDLGAARNTVIHAASAGRVVWAGCDSSTGNCDVDGSPTTKGCGWYVDLVHADGYGTRYCHMVRRPDVSEGDTVQAGQPLGLVGTSGHSSGPHLHFQTHQSVCSGSRCDLDTSNSTNPVEFMRQRGAPLGEERG
;
A
#
# COMPACT_ATOMS: atom_id res chain seq x y z
N MET A 1 73.62 -63.74 12.79
CA MET A 1 74.96 -63.23 12.46
C MET A 1 74.84 -62.04 11.48
N ASN A 2 75.46 -60.96 11.90
CA ASN A 2 75.87 -59.77 11.13
C ASN A 2 74.81 -58.86 10.48
N ARG A 3 74.67 -57.71 11.02
CA ARG A 3 75.33 -56.39 10.69
C ARG A 3 74.90 -55.89 9.29
N GLY A 4 74.27 -54.79 9.09
CA GLY A 4 74.53 -53.46 9.56
C GLY A 4 74.68 -52.58 8.30
N TRP A 5 74.15 -51.48 8.30
CA TRP A 5 74.73 -50.17 7.90
C TRP A 5 73.75 -49.17 7.35
N ILE A 6 73.88 -48.05 7.89
CA ILE A 6 73.26 -46.74 7.73
C ILE A 6 73.60 -46.14 6.36
N GLY A 7 72.62 -45.55 5.71
CA GLY A 7 72.82 -44.70 4.56
C GLY A 7 71.87 -43.52 4.66
N LEU A 8 72.39 -42.34 5.07
CA LEU A 8 71.71 -41.02 4.95
C LEU A 8 71.48 -40.70 3.46
N GLY A 9 70.27 -40.51 3.10
CA GLY A 9 69.90 -39.93 1.79
C GLY A 9 69.01 -38.71 2.01
N ALA A 10 69.52 -37.53 1.65
CA ALA A 10 68.84 -36.28 1.74
C ALA A 10 67.61 -36.25 0.84
N ALA A 11 66.47 -36.06 1.44
CA ALA A 11 65.20 -35.81 0.74
C ALA A 11 65.05 -34.35 0.43
N ILE A 12 65.04 -34.02 -0.86
CA ILE A 12 64.68 -32.70 -1.37
C ILE A 12 63.14 -32.58 -1.22
N VAL A 13 62.70 -31.71 -0.36
CA VAL A 13 61.28 -31.35 -0.24
C VAL A 13 60.98 -30.30 -1.33
N ALA A 14 60.31 -30.73 -2.41
CA ALA A 14 59.69 -29.84 -3.38
C ALA A 14 58.35 -29.36 -2.78
N ALA A 15 58.33 -28.15 -2.30
CA ALA A 15 57.10 -27.51 -1.89
C ALA A 15 56.28 -27.09 -3.10
N LEU A 16 55.26 -27.86 -3.45
CA LEU A 16 54.21 -27.46 -4.37
C LEU A 16 53.25 -26.53 -3.64
N LEU A 17 53.38 -25.22 -3.87
CA LEU A 17 52.38 -24.20 -3.50
C LEU A 17 51.13 -24.39 -4.33
N LEU A 18 50.16 -25.16 -3.83
CA LEU A 18 48.80 -25.14 -4.30
C LEU A 18 48.12 -23.90 -3.76
N CYS A 19 47.97 -22.88 -4.61
CA CYS A 19 47.05 -21.77 -4.38
C CYS A 19 45.61 -22.27 -4.36
N GLY A 20 45.16 -22.71 -3.18
CA GLY A 20 43.76 -22.95 -2.91
C GLY A 20 43.05 -21.63 -2.71
N LEU A 21 42.34 -21.14 -3.72
CA LEU A 21 41.34 -20.08 -3.53
C LEU A 21 40.23 -20.62 -2.61
N PRO A 22 39.88 -19.91 -1.52
CA PRO A 22 38.72 -20.31 -0.75
C PRO A 22 37.47 -20.03 -1.61
N VAL A 23 36.78 -21.10 -2.00
CA VAL A 23 35.41 -21.01 -2.48
C VAL A 23 34.56 -20.54 -1.28
N ALA A 24 34.25 -19.25 -1.24
CA ALA A 24 33.26 -18.74 -0.32
C ALA A 24 31.90 -19.30 -0.75
N VAL A 25 31.46 -20.36 -0.09
CA VAL A 25 30.06 -20.79 -0.15
C VAL A 25 29.27 -19.71 0.58
N VAL A 26 28.65 -18.82 -0.20
CA VAL A 26 27.64 -17.90 0.32
C VAL A 26 26.43 -18.76 0.69
N LEU A 27 26.38 -19.18 1.95
CA LEU A 27 25.17 -19.71 2.54
C LEU A 27 24.18 -18.54 2.59
N ASN A 28 23.22 -18.57 1.68
CA ASN A 28 22.08 -17.67 1.67
C ASN A 28 21.21 -18.03 2.87
N THR A 29 21.59 -17.56 4.06
CA THR A 29 20.72 -17.63 5.23
C THR A 29 19.60 -16.61 4.99
N PRO A 30 18.31 -17.01 5.03
CA PRO A 30 17.25 -16.05 5.02
C PRO A 30 17.44 -15.12 6.23
N ALA A 31 17.46 -13.82 5.98
CA ALA A 31 17.53 -12.82 7.04
C ALA A 31 16.37 -13.06 8.02
N PRO A 32 16.62 -13.02 9.33
CA PRO A 32 15.53 -13.17 10.29
C PRO A 32 14.53 -12.03 10.09
N ALA A 33 13.25 -12.39 10.07
CA ALA A 33 12.13 -11.46 10.03
C ALA A 33 12.05 -10.64 11.33
N SER A 34 12.95 -9.67 11.49
CA SER A 34 13.05 -8.78 12.66
C SER A 34 13.23 -7.33 12.23
N ALA A 35 12.47 -6.88 11.22
CA ALA A 35 12.51 -5.51 10.73
C ALA A 35 11.28 -4.66 11.12
N CYS A 36 10.57 -5.02 12.20
CA CYS A 36 9.44 -4.21 12.68
C CYS A 36 9.82 -3.15 13.71
N ALA A 37 11.10 -2.89 13.95
CA ALA A 37 11.56 -1.82 14.83
C ALA A 37 12.30 -0.77 14.00
N ALA A 38 11.60 0.26 13.56
CA ALA A 38 12.23 1.43 12.94
C ALA A 38 12.96 2.26 14.01
N THR A 39 14.20 1.91 14.30
CA THR A 39 15.13 2.71 15.11
C THR A 39 16.01 3.55 14.18
N GLY A 40 15.50 4.67 13.70
CA GLY A 40 16.29 5.67 13.00
C GLY A 40 15.79 7.08 13.33
N PRO A 41 16.68 8.07 13.52
CA PRO A 41 16.24 9.43 13.78
C PRO A 41 15.58 10.03 12.54
N LEU A 42 14.48 10.77 12.75
CA LEU A 42 13.90 11.66 11.76
C LEU A 42 14.93 12.71 11.38
N ARG A 43 15.57 12.58 10.24
CA ARG A 43 16.41 13.64 9.67
C ARG A 43 16.08 13.81 8.19
N SER A 44 15.56 14.99 7.84
CA SER A 44 15.79 15.54 6.52
C SER A 44 17.31 15.69 6.33
N ALA A 45 17.83 15.43 5.15
CA ALA A 45 19.24 15.58 4.82
C ALA A 45 19.75 17.03 5.06
N THR A 46 18.88 18.00 5.21
CA THR A 46 19.17 19.41 5.42
C THR A 46 18.67 19.97 6.76
N GLY A 47 17.95 19.19 7.57
CA GLY A 47 17.38 19.65 8.85
C GLY A 47 16.22 20.65 8.71
N ALA A 48 15.85 21.06 7.51
CA ALA A 48 14.74 21.96 7.24
C ALA A 48 13.50 21.18 6.86
N VAL A 49 12.35 21.59 7.37
CA VAL A 49 11.03 21.08 6.95
C VAL A 49 10.64 21.83 5.69
N GLU A 50 10.48 21.11 4.59
CA GLU A 50 10.08 21.67 3.30
C GLU A 50 8.56 21.55 3.07
N ALA A 51 8.05 22.36 2.14
CA ALA A 51 6.65 22.26 1.71
C ALA A 51 6.41 20.95 0.92
N VAL A 52 5.22 20.36 1.08
CA VAL A 52 4.81 19.14 0.37
C VAL A 52 3.49 19.41 -0.35
N GLY A 53 3.52 19.43 -1.67
CA GLY A 53 2.35 19.76 -2.47
C GLY A 53 1.79 21.15 -2.10
N ARG A 54 0.55 21.22 -1.66
CA ARG A 54 -0.07 22.48 -1.21
C ARG A 54 0.21 22.85 0.25
N TRP A 55 0.87 21.98 1.00
CA TRP A 55 1.15 22.15 2.42
C TRP A 55 2.48 22.87 2.61
N ASN A 56 2.46 24.02 3.26
CA ASN A 56 3.67 24.80 3.50
C ASN A 56 4.55 24.19 4.62
N ALA A 57 5.74 24.76 4.83
CA ALA A 57 6.71 24.26 5.81
C ALA A 57 6.17 24.21 7.25
N GLU A 58 5.35 25.18 7.68
CA GLU A 58 4.71 25.19 9.00
C GLU A 58 3.74 24.00 9.15
N GLN A 59 2.89 23.79 8.16
CA GLN A 59 1.90 22.70 8.15
C GLN A 59 2.58 21.33 8.13
N VAL A 60 3.65 21.18 7.34
CA VAL A 60 4.45 19.94 7.32
C VAL A 60 5.21 19.77 8.64
N GLY A 61 5.67 20.85 9.26
CA GLY A 61 6.27 20.85 10.60
C GLY A 61 5.29 20.35 11.68
N ASN A 62 4.04 20.79 11.62
CA ASN A 62 2.98 20.30 12.51
C ASN A 62 2.68 18.82 12.27
N ALA A 63 2.64 18.37 11.02
CA ALA A 63 2.51 16.95 10.70
C ALA A 63 3.70 16.13 11.22
N ALA A 64 4.91 16.66 11.15
CA ALA A 64 6.11 16.02 11.70
C ALA A 64 6.01 15.82 13.22
N GLN A 65 5.46 16.79 13.96
CA GLN A 65 5.20 16.62 15.39
C GLN A 65 4.19 15.51 15.67
N ILE A 66 3.09 15.47 14.91
CA ILE A 66 2.09 14.39 15.02
C ILE A 66 2.76 13.02 14.79
N VAL A 67 3.57 12.87 13.73
CA VAL A 67 4.28 11.64 13.41
C VAL A 67 5.27 11.26 14.51
N ALA A 68 6.06 12.22 15.01
CA ALA A 68 7.02 11.98 16.09
C ALA A 68 6.36 11.46 17.37
N VAL A 69 5.21 12.03 17.75
CA VAL A 69 4.41 11.57 18.89
C VAL A 69 3.89 10.15 18.63
N GLY A 70 3.38 9.86 17.43
CA GLY A 70 2.90 8.52 17.06
C GLY A 70 4.02 7.48 17.19
N ARG A 71 5.21 7.78 16.69
CA ARG A 71 6.39 6.91 16.82
C ARG A 71 6.79 6.68 18.27
N ALA A 72 6.86 7.73 19.06
CA ALA A 72 7.22 7.64 20.49
C ALA A 72 6.22 6.79 21.28
N ASN A 73 4.96 6.74 20.86
CA ASN A 73 3.90 5.92 21.47
C ASN A 73 3.73 4.54 20.84
N GLY A 74 4.66 4.09 19.97
CA GLY A 74 4.61 2.79 19.30
C GLY A 74 3.41 2.62 18.35
N VAL A 75 2.85 3.72 17.87
CA VAL A 75 1.76 3.69 16.88
C VAL A 75 2.34 3.42 15.50
N PRO A 76 1.83 2.45 14.76
CA PRO A 76 2.29 2.18 13.40
C PRO A 76 1.93 3.30 12.42
N ALA A 77 2.60 3.32 11.25
CA ALA A 77 2.48 4.39 10.26
C ALA A 77 1.03 4.64 9.78
N ARG A 78 0.20 3.60 9.71
CA ARG A 78 -1.24 3.74 9.46
C ARG A 78 -1.91 4.74 10.42
N GLY A 79 -1.55 4.70 11.70
CA GLY A 79 -2.05 5.63 12.70
C GLY A 79 -1.55 7.06 12.48
N TRP A 80 -0.32 7.23 11.98
CA TRP A 80 0.20 8.56 11.64
C TRP A 80 -0.57 9.17 10.49
N VAL A 81 -0.86 8.38 9.44
CA VAL A 81 -1.69 8.82 8.31
C VAL A 81 -3.10 9.21 8.78
N ILE A 82 -3.74 8.40 9.64
CA ILE A 82 -5.06 8.72 10.20
C ILE A 82 -5.01 10.05 10.98
N ALA A 83 -4.00 10.25 11.82
CA ALA A 83 -3.87 11.47 12.62
C ALA A 83 -3.61 12.71 11.76
N VAL A 84 -2.68 12.61 10.78
CA VAL A 84 -2.35 13.72 9.87
C VAL A 84 -3.56 14.07 9.00
N ALA A 85 -4.26 13.09 8.41
CA ALA A 85 -5.49 13.33 7.65
C ALA A 85 -6.58 13.98 8.50
N THR A 86 -6.70 13.58 9.77
CA THR A 86 -7.64 14.21 10.70
C THR A 86 -7.28 15.68 10.93
N ALA A 87 -6.02 15.98 11.23
CA ALA A 87 -5.57 17.36 11.42
C ALA A 87 -5.69 18.21 10.14
N MET A 88 -5.55 17.62 8.96
CA MET A 88 -5.81 18.29 7.68
C MET A 88 -7.27 18.75 7.56
N VAL A 89 -8.22 17.92 7.99
CA VAL A 89 -9.66 18.25 7.96
C VAL A 89 -10.00 19.27 9.03
N GLU A 90 -9.51 19.08 10.26
CA GLU A 90 -9.93 19.86 11.43
C GLU A 90 -9.35 21.29 11.42
N SER A 91 -8.08 21.43 11.04
CA SER A 91 -7.37 22.72 11.16
C SER A 91 -6.55 23.07 9.93
N SER A 92 -6.59 22.29 8.86
CA SER A 92 -5.64 22.38 7.75
C SER A 92 -4.18 22.32 8.22
N LEU A 93 -3.88 21.51 9.23
CA LEU A 93 -2.56 21.40 9.88
C LEU A 93 -2.06 22.69 10.54
N HIS A 94 -2.94 23.62 10.91
CA HIS A 94 -2.58 24.79 11.70
C HIS A 94 -2.92 24.57 13.18
N ASN A 95 -2.02 24.96 14.08
CA ASN A 95 -2.28 24.88 15.52
C ASN A 95 -3.10 26.10 15.97
N LEU A 96 -4.43 26.03 15.77
CA LEU A 96 -5.37 27.13 15.94
C LEU A 96 -5.69 27.42 17.39
N ASN A 97 -5.65 28.69 17.77
CA ASN A 97 -6.04 29.19 19.11
C ASN A 97 -7.54 29.33 19.30
N GLY A 98 -8.37 28.84 18.37
CA GLY A 98 -9.82 28.86 18.39
C GLY A 98 -10.42 28.09 17.24
N GLY A 99 -11.75 27.92 17.27
CA GLY A 99 -12.50 27.21 16.24
C GLY A 99 -13.99 27.30 16.53
N ASP A 100 -14.78 26.31 16.08
CA ASP A 100 -16.20 26.24 16.45
C ASP A 100 -16.34 25.99 17.97
N ARG A 101 -17.09 26.84 18.61
CA ARG A 101 -17.30 26.83 20.07
C ARG A 101 -15.99 26.99 20.84
N ASP A 102 -15.58 25.96 21.61
CA ASP A 102 -14.37 25.91 22.41
C ASP A 102 -13.28 24.99 21.79
N SER A 103 -13.35 24.76 20.46
CA SER A 103 -12.39 23.93 19.74
C SER A 103 -11.03 24.60 19.60
N LEU A 104 -9.95 23.83 19.80
CA LEU A 104 -8.58 24.32 19.82
C LEU A 104 -7.60 23.34 19.16
N GLY A 105 -6.49 23.87 18.70
CA GLY A 105 -5.31 23.10 18.28
C GLY A 105 -5.46 22.40 16.93
N LEU A 106 -4.49 21.51 16.66
CA LEU A 106 -4.37 20.76 15.42
C LEU A 106 -5.59 19.87 15.12
N PHE A 107 -6.23 19.32 16.15
CA PHE A 107 -7.34 18.38 16.03
C PHE A 107 -8.68 19.00 16.38
N GLN A 108 -8.78 20.31 16.59
CA GLN A 108 -9.97 21.02 17.02
C GLN A 108 -10.67 20.33 18.20
N GLN A 109 -9.86 19.92 19.18
CA GLN A 109 -10.31 19.25 20.40
C GLN A 109 -10.95 20.27 21.35
N ARG A 110 -11.92 19.81 22.14
CA ARG A 110 -12.72 20.71 22.98
C ARG A 110 -12.51 20.46 24.48
N PRO A 111 -12.12 21.48 25.28
CA PRO A 111 -12.05 21.37 26.72
C PRO A 111 -13.36 20.87 27.33
N SER A 112 -14.50 21.40 26.87
CA SER A 112 -15.84 21.01 27.35
C SER A 112 -16.20 19.55 27.09
N GLN A 113 -15.45 18.85 26.22
CA GLN A 113 -15.63 17.42 25.90
C GLN A 113 -14.58 16.52 26.53
N GLY A 114 -13.82 17.04 27.49
CA GLY A 114 -12.86 16.24 28.25
C GLY A 114 -11.56 15.92 27.54
N TRP A 115 -11.19 16.66 26.49
CA TRP A 115 -9.93 16.46 25.81
C TRP A 115 -8.73 17.00 26.60
N GLY A 116 -8.94 17.91 27.54
CA GLY A 116 -7.94 18.55 28.37
C GLY A 116 -8.25 20.03 28.62
N THR A 117 -7.37 20.74 29.29
CA THR A 117 -7.45 22.19 29.40
C THR A 117 -7.09 22.88 28.09
N ALA A 118 -7.50 24.13 27.89
CA ALA A 118 -7.14 24.88 26.68
C ALA A 118 -5.61 24.92 26.45
N ALA A 119 -4.82 25.14 27.49
CA ALA A 119 -3.36 25.16 27.40
C ALA A 119 -2.77 23.79 26.99
N GLN A 120 -3.38 22.69 27.45
CA GLN A 120 -2.95 21.35 27.06
C GLN A 120 -3.29 21.03 25.60
N ILE A 121 -4.49 21.41 25.13
CA ILE A 121 -4.94 21.11 23.76
C ILE A 121 -4.15 21.91 22.73
N ILE A 122 -3.69 23.10 23.06
CA ILE A 122 -2.81 23.92 22.20
C ILE A 122 -1.38 23.33 22.11
N ASP A 123 -0.96 22.51 23.07
CA ASP A 123 0.28 21.76 22.95
C ASP A 123 0.11 20.61 21.93
N PRO A 124 0.82 20.66 20.77
CA PRO A 124 0.68 19.64 19.74
C PRO A 124 1.04 18.22 20.22
N VAL A 125 2.00 18.12 21.16
CA VAL A 125 2.44 16.84 21.72
C VAL A 125 1.34 16.23 22.59
N TYR A 126 0.73 17.02 23.44
CA TYR A 126 -0.41 16.59 24.25
C TYR A 126 -1.62 16.21 23.38
N ALA A 127 -2.00 17.08 22.45
CA ALA A 127 -3.15 16.87 21.57
C ALA A 127 -3.01 15.58 20.74
N ALA A 128 -1.83 15.36 20.12
CA ALA A 128 -1.54 14.14 19.37
C ALA A 128 -1.51 12.90 20.29
N THR A 129 -0.95 12.99 21.49
CA THR A 129 -0.97 11.89 22.47
C THR A 129 -2.39 11.49 22.83
N LYS A 130 -3.27 12.45 23.07
CA LYS A 130 -4.70 12.20 23.34
C LYS A 130 -5.41 11.56 22.16
N PHE A 131 -5.13 12.02 20.94
CA PHE A 131 -5.64 11.42 19.71
C PHE A 131 -5.27 9.94 19.61
N TYR A 132 -3.98 9.63 19.70
CA TYR A 132 -3.47 8.25 19.62
C TYR A 132 -3.97 7.36 20.75
N THR A 133 -4.06 7.88 21.97
CA THR A 133 -4.63 7.14 23.10
C THR A 133 -6.09 6.73 22.83
N LYS A 134 -6.90 7.58 22.21
CA LYS A 134 -8.28 7.22 21.81
C LYS A 134 -8.27 6.25 20.63
N LEU A 135 -7.44 6.48 19.62
CA LEU A 135 -7.33 5.61 18.45
C LEU A 135 -6.99 4.17 18.85
N GLN A 136 -5.98 3.97 19.70
CA GLN A 136 -5.55 2.66 20.18
C GLN A 136 -6.59 1.90 21.01
N ARG A 137 -7.59 2.60 21.54
CA ARG A 137 -8.73 1.97 22.25
C ARG A 137 -9.82 1.45 21.33
N ILE A 138 -9.78 1.80 20.05
CA ILE A 138 -10.74 1.33 19.03
C ILE A 138 -10.29 -0.05 18.57
N GLY A 139 -11.07 -1.08 18.86
CA GLY A 139 -10.74 -2.44 18.41
C GLY A 139 -10.56 -2.52 16.90
N ARG A 140 -9.44 -3.13 16.48
CA ARG A 140 -9.08 -3.36 15.06
C ARG A 140 -9.00 -2.06 14.23
N TRP A 141 -8.63 -0.96 14.85
CA TRP A 141 -8.57 0.35 14.17
C TRP A 141 -7.63 0.35 12.95
N GLU A 142 -6.60 -0.48 12.96
CA GLU A 142 -5.63 -0.62 11.87
C GLU A 142 -6.29 -1.08 10.56
N SER A 143 -7.30 -1.95 10.66
CA SER A 143 -8.04 -2.49 9.52
C SER A 143 -9.30 -1.70 9.17
N LEU A 144 -9.62 -0.64 9.91
CA LEU A 144 -10.76 0.21 9.56
C LEU A 144 -10.42 1.17 8.41
N PRO A 145 -11.40 1.52 7.56
CA PRO A 145 -11.27 2.68 6.69
C PRO A 145 -10.82 3.91 7.48
N LEU A 146 -9.93 4.73 6.92
CA LEU A 146 -9.39 5.91 7.60
C LEU A 146 -10.51 6.79 8.17
N THR A 147 -11.52 7.08 7.35
CA THR A 147 -12.65 7.92 7.75
C THR A 147 -13.39 7.34 8.95
N VAL A 148 -13.54 6.01 9.04
CA VAL A 148 -14.21 5.34 10.16
C VAL A 148 -13.36 5.43 11.43
N ALA A 149 -12.04 5.20 11.33
CA ALA A 149 -11.14 5.30 12.47
C ALA A 149 -11.08 6.74 13.01
N ALA A 150 -10.86 7.72 12.12
CA ALA A 150 -10.85 9.14 12.48
C ALA A 150 -12.18 9.59 13.12
N GLN A 151 -13.31 9.20 12.53
CA GLN A 151 -14.64 9.51 13.06
C GLN A 151 -14.86 8.95 14.46
N ARG A 152 -14.42 7.71 14.72
CA ARG A 152 -14.55 7.11 16.07
C ARG A 152 -13.69 7.82 17.12
N VAL A 153 -12.61 8.47 16.72
CA VAL A 153 -11.80 9.31 17.61
C VAL A 153 -12.47 10.66 17.85
N GLN A 154 -12.85 11.37 16.77
CA GLN A 154 -13.28 12.76 16.79
C GLN A 154 -14.76 12.95 17.10
N VAL A 155 -15.64 12.01 16.67
CA VAL A 155 -17.10 12.11 16.79
C VAL A 155 -17.61 13.40 16.12
N SER A 156 -17.11 13.68 14.91
CA SER A 156 -17.43 14.87 14.13
C SER A 156 -18.84 14.79 13.52
N ALA A 157 -19.43 15.94 13.23
CA ALA A 157 -20.69 16.03 12.47
C ALA A 157 -20.52 15.69 10.97
N PHE A 158 -19.29 15.63 10.46
CA PHE A 158 -18.97 15.42 9.05
C PHE A 158 -18.01 14.22 8.85
N PRO A 159 -18.49 12.99 9.09
CA PRO A 159 -17.65 11.79 9.13
C PRO A 159 -16.90 11.51 7.83
N ASP A 160 -17.47 11.83 6.67
CA ASP A 160 -16.94 11.41 5.38
C ASP A 160 -15.76 12.26 4.86
N ARG A 161 -15.47 13.38 5.53
CA ARG A 161 -14.43 14.32 5.08
C ARG A 161 -13.00 13.80 5.26
N TYR A 162 -12.77 12.95 6.25
CA TYR A 162 -11.41 12.49 6.59
C TYR A 162 -10.76 11.67 5.49
N GLY A 163 -11.53 10.79 4.82
CA GLY A 163 -11.03 9.94 3.73
C GLY A 163 -10.53 10.71 2.51
N THR A 164 -11.06 11.93 2.28
CA THR A 164 -10.62 12.76 1.14
C THR A 164 -9.17 13.24 1.27
N TYR A 165 -8.59 13.20 2.48
CA TYR A 165 -7.21 13.61 2.74
C TYR A 165 -6.25 12.44 2.93
N GLU A 166 -6.70 11.18 2.79
CA GLU A 166 -5.85 10.01 3.01
C GLU A 166 -4.58 10.06 2.18
N HIS A 167 -4.70 10.24 0.86
CA HIS A 167 -3.56 10.32 -0.03
C HIS A 167 -2.63 11.51 0.26
N ALA A 168 -3.19 12.69 0.54
CA ALA A 168 -2.38 13.86 0.91
C ALA A 168 -1.62 13.63 2.23
N ALA A 169 -2.25 12.96 3.20
CA ALA A 169 -1.61 12.60 4.46
C ALA A 169 -0.50 11.57 4.26
N GLU A 170 -0.69 10.58 3.38
CA GLU A 170 0.35 9.62 3.01
C GLU A 170 1.58 10.31 2.42
N GLN A 171 1.39 11.25 1.49
CA GLN A 171 2.48 12.03 0.89
C GLN A 171 3.23 12.85 1.94
N VAL A 172 2.51 13.55 2.82
CA VAL A 172 3.12 14.36 3.87
C VAL A 172 3.86 13.49 4.88
N VAL A 173 3.28 12.37 5.32
CA VAL A 173 3.93 11.43 6.24
C VAL A 173 5.18 10.84 5.60
N ALA A 174 5.13 10.40 4.34
CA ALA A 174 6.28 9.87 3.61
C ALA A 174 7.43 10.89 3.54
N ALA A 175 7.12 12.14 3.20
CA ALA A 175 8.11 13.22 3.17
C ALA A 175 8.71 13.51 4.55
N VAL A 176 7.86 13.53 5.60
CA VAL A 176 8.31 13.75 7.00
C VAL A 176 9.28 12.66 7.46
N VAL A 177 9.07 11.41 7.07
CA VAL A 177 9.95 10.30 7.45
C VAL A 177 11.13 10.10 6.49
N GLY A 178 11.18 10.85 5.39
CA GLY A 178 12.29 10.85 4.43
C GLY A 178 12.30 9.66 3.49
N VAL A 179 11.10 9.15 3.11
CA VAL A 179 10.94 8.06 2.14
C VAL A 179 10.17 8.54 0.91
N ALA A 180 10.28 7.82 -0.21
CA ALA A 180 9.61 8.21 -1.44
C ALA A 180 8.09 8.05 -1.34
N THR A 181 7.63 6.98 -0.70
CA THR A 181 6.20 6.70 -0.47
C THR A 181 5.96 6.22 0.95
N ILE A 182 4.70 6.26 1.41
CA ILE A 182 4.32 5.73 2.74
C ILE A 182 4.58 4.21 2.83
N ALA A 183 4.54 3.49 1.72
CA ALA A 183 4.84 2.06 1.66
C ALA A 183 6.32 1.76 2.00
N ASP A 184 7.22 2.72 1.79
CA ASP A 184 8.64 2.58 2.12
C ASP A 184 8.94 2.82 3.62
N VAL A 185 7.94 3.24 4.39
CA VAL A 185 8.07 3.39 5.85
C VAL A 185 8.07 2.02 6.50
N PRO A 186 9.14 1.59 7.19
CA PRO A 186 9.13 0.34 7.92
C PRO A 186 7.95 0.27 8.90
N GLY A 187 7.07 -0.71 8.72
CA GLY A 187 5.83 -0.85 9.49
C GLY A 187 4.66 0.03 9.03
N ALA A 188 4.77 0.79 7.92
CA ALA A 188 3.63 1.47 7.31
C ALA A 188 2.65 0.48 6.69
N SER A 189 3.18 -0.61 6.24
CA SER A 189 2.48 -1.73 5.62
C SER A 189 1.93 -2.70 6.66
N LEU A 190 1.01 -2.25 7.50
CA LEU A 190 0.28 -3.18 8.38
C LEU A 190 -0.72 -4.06 7.63
N ALA A 191 -1.10 -3.67 6.41
CA ALA A 191 -1.76 -4.58 5.50
C ALA A 191 -0.83 -5.70 5.03
N GLU A 192 0.49 -5.46 4.96
CA GLU A 192 1.49 -6.47 4.55
C GLU A 192 1.98 -7.36 5.71
N CYS A 193 1.87 -6.96 6.97
CA CYS A 193 2.13 -7.86 8.09
C CYS A 193 1.00 -8.90 8.31
N SER A 194 -0.15 -8.73 7.65
CA SER A 194 -1.26 -9.68 7.65
C SER A 194 -1.61 -10.21 6.25
N SER A 195 -0.93 -9.77 5.20
CA SER A 195 -1.00 -10.41 3.90
C SER A 195 0.07 -11.50 3.85
N ASP A 196 -0.34 -12.70 3.51
CA ASP A 196 0.59 -13.71 3.05
C ASP A 196 1.56 -13.05 2.05
N PRO A 197 2.87 -13.34 2.11
CA PRO A 197 3.83 -12.74 1.20
C PRO A 197 3.34 -12.97 -0.22
N VAL A 198 3.32 -11.90 -1.04
CA VAL A 198 2.92 -12.02 -2.44
C VAL A 198 3.84 -13.05 -3.09
N THR A 199 3.33 -14.25 -3.29
CA THR A 199 4.09 -15.34 -3.87
C THR A 199 4.01 -15.22 -5.39
N VAL A 200 5.10 -14.79 -6.01
CA VAL A 200 5.24 -14.81 -7.47
C VAL A 200 5.60 -16.21 -7.91
N ALA A 201 4.74 -16.83 -8.73
CA ALA A 201 5.02 -18.14 -9.31
C ALA A 201 6.25 -18.12 -10.24
N ALA A 202 6.84 -19.28 -10.51
CA ALA A 202 7.98 -19.40 -11.45
C ALA A 202 7.65 -18.88 -12.86
N SER A 203 6.38 -18.79 -13.22
CA SER A 203 5.89 -18.17 -14.46
C SER A 203 5.98 -16.64 -14.48
N GLY A 204 6.32 -15.98 -13.36
CA GLY A 204 6.29 -14.53 -13.22
C GLY A 204 4.90 -13.93 -12.91
N TRP A 205 3.91 -14.78 -12.54
CA TRP A 205 2.54 -14.37 -12.23
C TRP A 205 2.23 -14.52 -10.74
N THR A 206 1.30 -13.71 -10.25
CA THR A 206 0.79 -13.75 -8.88
C THR A 206 -0.68 -13.34 -8.84
N ALA A 207 -1.43 -13.79 -7.84
CA ALA A 207 -2.79 -13.32 -7.65
C ALA A 207 -2.78 -11.81 -7.30
N PRO A 208 -3.70 -10.99 -7.88
CA PRO A 208 -3.73 -9.56 -7.63
C PRO A 208 -4.12 -9.20 -6.19
N LEU A 209 -4.80 -10.11 -5.50
CA LEU A 209 -5.06 -10.09 -4.07
C LEU A 209 -5.54 -11.46 -3.58
N GLY A 210 -5.36 -11.72 -2.27
CA GLY A 210 -5.77 -12.96 -1.61
C GLY A 210 -7.25 -12.95 -1.24
N ALA A 211 -8.14 -13.10 -2.23
CA ALA A 211 -9.58 -13.10 -1.99
C ALA A 211 -10.30 -14.17 -2.83
N ALA A 212 -11.40 -14.69 -2.29
CA ALA A 212 -12.23 -15.65 -3.00
C ALA A 212 -12.96 -14.99 -4.18
N VAL A 213 -13.19 -15.74 -5.25
CA VAL A 213 -14.01 -15.35 -6.38
C VAL A 213 -15.48 -15.30 -5.93
N GLY A 214 -16.05 -14.11 -5.90
CA GLY A 214 -17.44 -13.85 -5.54
C GLY A 214 -18.39 -13.85 -6.74
N SER A 215 -17.90 -13.46 -7.92
CA SER A 215 -18.67 -13.44 -9.16
C SER A 215 -17.79 -13.91 -10.32
N ARG A 216 -18.35 -14.81 -11.15
CA ARG A 216 -17.60 -15.54 -12.20
C ARG A 216 -17.59 -14.78 -13.53
N TYR A 217 -16.60 -15.11 -14.35
CA TYR A 217 -16.53 -14.75 -15.76
C TYR A 217 -17.63 -15.45 -16.56
N GLY A 218 -18.24 -14.74 -17.50
CA GLY A 218 -19.21 -15.30 -18.44
C GLY A 218 -20.58 -14.62 -18.43
N PRO A 219 -21.60 -15.24 -19.07
CA PRO A 219 -22.95 -14.70 -19.15
C PRO A 219 -23.60 -14.55 -17.76
N ARG A 220 -24.20 -13.37 -17.51
CA ARG A 220 -24.86 -13.04 -16.25
C ARG A 220 -25.97 -12.02 -16.50
N ASP A 221 -27.22 -12.33 -16.17
CA ASP A 221 -28.39 -11.41 -16.26
C ASP A 221 -28.54 -10.71 -17.62
N GLY A 222 -28.35 -11.47 -18.72
CA GLY A 222 -28.43 -10.97 -20.09
C GLY A 222 -27.25 -10.09 -20.54
N LYS A 223 -26.18 -10.01 -19.72
CA LYS A 223 -24.93 -9.32 -20.03
C LYS A 223 -23.76 -10.30 -19.92
N PHE A 224 -22.62 -9.90 -20.46
CA PHE A 224 -21.39 -10.67 -20.33
C PHE A 224 -20.45 -10.02 -19.30
N HIS A 225 -20.03 -10.80 -18.31
CA HIS A 225 -19.06 -10.39 -17.29
C HIS A 225 -17.66 -10.78 -17.77
N ALA A 226 -16.88 -9.78 -18.21
CA ALA A 226 -15.59 -10.00 -18.87
C ALA A 226 -14.42 -10.26 -17.88
N GLY A 227 -14.70 -10.40 -16.60
CA GLY A 227 -13.73 -10.64 -15.54
C GLY A 227 -14.29 -11.49 -14.41
N VAL A 228 -13.65 -11.40 -13.26
CA VAL A 228 -14.15 -11.95 -12.00
C VAL A 228 -14.16 -10.86 -10.95
N ASP A 229 -15.07 -10.99 -9.99
CA ASP A 229 -15.13 -10.08 -8.85
C ASP A 229 -14.51 -10.77 -7.62
N LEU A 230 -13.44 -10.22 -7.11
CA LEU A 230 -12.71 -10.68 -5.92
C LEU A 230 -13.14 -9.84 -4.72
N GLY A 231 -13.98 -10.41 -3.86
CA GLY A 231 -14.53 -9.71 -2.70
C GLY A 231 -13.47 -9.45 -1.64
N ALA A 232 -13.17 -8.18 -1.39
CA ALA A 232 -12.18 -7.78 -0.40
C ALA A 232 -12.62 -6.52 0.35
N ALA A 233 -12.05 -6.29 1.53
CA ALA A 233 -12.31 -5.08 2.29
C ALA A 233 -11.83 -3.84 1.51
N ARG A 234 -12.53 -2.71 1.68
CA ARG A 234 -12.07 -1.42 1.17
C ARG A 234 -10.64 -1.14 1.67
N ASN A 235 -9.81 -0.57 0.83
CA ASN A 235 -8.39 -0.28 1.07
C ASN A 235 -7.48 -1.53 1.14
N THR A 236 -7.93 -2.72 0.74
CA THR A 236 -7.02 -3.85 0.49
C THR A 236 -6.13 -3.50 -0.70
N VAL A 237 -4.83 -3.77 -0.59
CA VAL A 237 -3.86 -3.48 -1.67
C VAL A 237 -4.12 -4.39 -2.87
N ILE A 238 -4.17 -3.80 -4.05
CA ILE A 238 -4.24 -4.49 -5.34
C ILE A 238 -2.84 -4.55 -5.93
N HIS A 239 -2.38 -5.75 -6.27
CA HIS A 239 -1.05 -5.98 -6.83
C HIS A 239 -1.11 -6.26 -8.33
N ALA A 240 -0.05 -5.89 -9.05
CA ALA A 240 0.14 -6.27 -10.44
C ALA A 240 0.27 -7.80 -10.56
N ALA A 241 -0.59 -8.42 -11.36
CA ALA A 241 -0.58 -9.88 -11.51
C ALA A 241 0.67 -10.41 -12.22
N SER A 242 1.37 -9.59 -13.00
CA SER A 242 2.66 -9.89 -13.60
C SER A 242 3.40 -8.60 -13.92
N ALA A 243 4.70 -8.71 -14.23
CA ALA A 243 5.47 -7.57 -14.73
C ALA A 243 4.89 -7.07 -16.06
N GLY A 244 4.83 -5.76 -16.26
CA GLY A 244 4.26 -5.17 -17.45
C GLY A 244 4.37 -3.65 -17.51
N ARG A 245 3.78 -3.07 -18.55
CA ARG A 245 3.68 -1.62 -18.74
C ARG A 245 2.24 -1.16 -18.53
N VAL A 246 2.07 -0.09 -17.80
CA VAL A 246 0.78 0.59 -17.64
C VAL A 246 0.40 1.25 -18.97
N VAL A 247 -0.71 0.85 -19.54
CA VAL A 247 -1.25 1.45 -20.78
C VAL A 247 -2.43 2.38 -20.50
N TRP A 248 -2.99 2.28 -19.30
CA TRP A 248 -3.99 3.20 -18.79
C TRP A 248 -4.00 3.20 -17.25
N ALA A 249 -4.12 4.39 -16.67
CA ALA A 249 -4.36 4.59 -15.24
C ALA A 249 -5.24 5.84 -15.06
N GLY A 250 -6.53 5.65 -14.80
CA GLY A 250 -7.46 6.78 -14.82
C GLY A 250 -8.87 6.45 -14.35
N CYS A 251 -9.75 7.42 -14.53
CA CYS A 251 -11.16 7.37 -14.14
C CYS A 251 -12.05 7.12 -15.36
N ASP A 252 -12.91 6.09 -15.27
CA ASP A 252 -14.04 5.85 -16.17
C ASP A 252 -15.31 5.68 -15.34
N SER A 253 -16.11 6.72 -15.29
CA SER A 253 -17.40 6.72 -14.61
C SER A 253 -18.41 7.61 -15.33
N SER A 254 -19.64 7.12 -15.50
CA SER A 254 -20.74 7.91 -16.08
C SER A 254 -21.10 9.16 -15.26
N THR A 255 -20.62 9.27 -14.02
CA THR A 255 -20.77 10.47 -13.19
C THR A 255 -19.68 11.50 -13.43
N GLY A 256 -18.60 11.14 -14.16
CA GLY A 256 -17.42 11.99 -14.35
C GLY A 256 -16.56 12.13 -13.09
N ASN A 257 -16.92 11.48 -11.98
CA ASN A 257 -16.20 11.51 -10.72
C ASN A 257 -16.03 10.10 -10.17
N CYS A 258 -14.78 9.64 -10.01
CA CYS A 258 -14.45 8.33 -9.45
C CYS A 258 -14.03 8.38 -7.97
N ASP A 259 -13.94 9.58 -7.37
CA ASP A 259 -13.61 9.74 -5.94
C ASP A 259 -14.83 9.49 -5.02
N VAL A 260 -15.98 9.19 -5.64
CA VAL A 260 -17.21 8.81 -4.94
C VAL A 260 -17.52 7.35 -5.16
N ASP A 261 -18.18 6.73 -4.20
CA ASP A 261 -18.69 5.37 -4.34
C ASP A 261 -19.67 5.29 -5.50
N GLY A 262 -19.53 4.26 -6.31
CA GLY A 262 -20.42 3.97 -7.40
C GLY A 262 -21.68 3.25 -6.95
N SER A 263 -22.41 2.75 -7.93
CA SER A 263 -23.66 2.00 -7.72
C SER A 263 -23.90 1.03 -8.87
N PRO A 264 -24.84 0.08 -8.75
CA PRO A 264 -25.26 -0.78 -9.87
C PRO A 264 -25.83 -0.03 -11.08
N THR A 265 -26.18 1.25 -10.95
CA THR A 265 -26.66 2.10 -12.05
C THR A 265 -25.59 2.99 -12.64
N THR A 266 -24.46 3.17 -11.95
CA THR A 266 -23.29 3.87 -12.50
C THR A 266 -22.66 3.01 -13.60
N LYS A 267 -22.14 3.62 -14.66
CA LYS A 267 -21.41 2.91 -15.73
C LYS A 267 -19.92 3.16 -15.58
N GLY A 268 -19.10 2.24 -16.10
CA GLY A 268 -17.65 2.34 -16.14
C GLY A 268 -16.93 1.61 -14.99
N CYS A 269 -15.62 1.47 -15.13
CA CYS A 269 -14.73 0.80 -14.19
C CYS A 269 -14.45 1.60 -12.89
N GLY A 270 -14.84 2.87 -12.83
CA GLY A 270 -14.38 3.75 -11.76
C GLY A 270 -12.91 4.15 -11.94
N TRP A 271 -12.16 4.25 -10.86
CA TRP A 271 -10.70 4.29 -10.91
C TRP A 271 -10.16 2.92 -11.31
N TYR A 272 -9.31 2.85 -12.35
CA TYR A 272 -8.80 1.58 -12.84
C TYR A 272 -7.42 1.68 -13.50
N VAL A 273 -6.78 0.52 -13.65
CA VAL A 273 -5.48 0.33 -14.31
C VAL A 273 -5.61 -0.76 -15.36
N ASP A 274 -5.01 -0.55 -16.52
CA ASP A 274 -4.73 -1.56 -17.54
C ASP A 274 -3.23 -1.77 -17.67
N LEU A 275 -2.80 -3.02 -17.61
CA LEU A 275 -1.43 -3.45 -17.86
C LEU A 275 -1.34 -4.28 -19.14
N VAL A 276 -0.24 -4.11 -19.86
CA VAL A 276 0.17 -5.00 -20.95
C VAL A 276 1.46 -5.70 -20.55
N HIS A 277 1.48 -7.01 -20.71
CA HIS A 277 2.58 -7.89 -20.37
C HIS A 277 3.41 -8.26 -21.60
N ALA A 278 4.67 -8.71 -21.40
CA ALA A 278 5.63 -8.93 -22.47
C ALA A 278 5.19 -9.97 -23.53
N ASP A 279 4.33 -10.91 -23.17
CA ASP A 279 3.83 -12.01 -24.00
C ASP A 279 2.50 -11.70 -24.70
N GLY A 280 2.11 -10.41 -24.76
CA GLY A 280 0.90 -9.96 -25.45
C GLY A 280 -0.40 -10.18 -24.69
N TYR A 281 -0.30 -10.51 -23.41
CA TYR A 281 -1.45 -10.54 -22.49
C TYR A 281 -1.70 -9.16 -21.88
N GLY A 282 -2.92 -8.97 -21.36
CA GLY A 282 -3.29 -7.79 -20.61
C GLY A 282 -4.07 -8.12 -19.36
N THR A 283 -4.02 -7.23 -18.39
CA THR A 283 -4.84 -7.33 -17.17
C THR A 283 -5.46 -5.98 -16.82
N ARG A 284 -6.71 -6.01 -16.35
CA ARG A 284 -7.46 -4.82 -15.91
C ARG A 284 -7.89 -4.96 -14.46
N TYR A 285 -7.80 -3.84 -13.73
CA TYR A 285 -8.07 -3.75 -12.29
C TYR A 285 -9.00 -2.58 -12.02
N CYS A 286 -10.31 -2.84 -11.77
CA CYS A 286 -11.32 -1.80 -11.61
C CYS A 286 -11.76 -1.58 -10.15
N HIS A 287 -12.57 -0.53 -9.99
CA HIS A 287 -13.28 -0.15 -8.76
C HIS A 287 -12.36 0.29 -7.62
N MET A 288 -11.19 0.86 -7.93
CA MET A 288 -10.29 1.37 -6.90
C MET A 288 -10.93 2.53 -6.13
N VAL A 289 -10.56 2.68 -4.87
CA VAL A 289 -11.12 3.69 -3.97
C VAL A 289 -10.68 5.11 -4.30
N ARG A 290 -9.55 5.25 -4.95
CA ARG A 290 -8.90 6.50 -5.34
C ARG A 290 -8.07 6.31 -6.59
N ARG A 291 -7.51 7.41 -7.09
CA ARG A 291 -6.57 7.37 -8.21
C ARG A 291 -5.49 6.29 -7.98
N PRO A 292 -5.18 5.48 -9.00
CA PRO A 292 -4.10 4.49 -8.94
C PRO A 292 -2.75 5.08 -8.51
N ASP A 293 -1.92 4.26 -7.87
CA ASP A 293 -0.58 4.63 -7.41
C ASP A 293 0.47 4.59 -8.53
N VAL A 294 0.03 4.27 -9.75
CA VAL A 294 0.84 4.20 -10.98
C VAL A 294 0.24 5.11 -12.06
N SER A 295 1.04 5.45 -13.06
CA SER A 295 0.67 6.31 -14.17
C SER A 295 0.87 5.61 -15.51
N GLU A 296 0.16 6.05 -16.54
CA GLU A 296 0.36 5.57 -17.92
C GLU A 296 1.82 5.74 -18.34
N GLY A 297 2.40 4.68 -18.92
CA GLY A 297 3.80 4.61 -19.31
C GLY A 297 4.72 3.94 -18.28
N ASP A 298 4.31 3.84 -17.01
CA ASP A 298 5.11 3.19 -15.97
C ASP A 298 5.34 1.70 -16.27
N THR A 299 6.48 1.18 -15.84
CA THR A 299 6.77 -0.25 -15.83
C THR A 299 6.62 -0.77 -14.40
N VAL A 300 5.88 -1.85 -14.22
CA VAL A 300 5.62 -2.48 -12.93
C VAL A 300 6.19 -3.89 -12.88
N GLN A 301 6.55 -4.35 -11.69
CA GLN A 301 6.94 -5.73 -11.41
C GLN A 301 5.73 -6.56 -10.96
N ALA A 302 5.80 -7.89 -11.10
CA ALA A 302 4.81 -8.79 -10.50
C ALA A 302 4.75 -8.56 -8.98
N GLY A 303 3.54 -8.43 -8.44
CA GLY A 303 3.34 -8.15 -7.02
C GLY A 303 3.50 -6.67 -6.61
N GLN A 304 3.87 -5.78 -7.53
CA GLN A 304 3.94 -4.36 -7.21
C GLN A 304 2.54 -3.79 -6.91
N PRO A 305 2.37 -2.97 -5.85
CA PRO A 305 1.12 -2.27 -5.60
C PRO A 305 0.69 -1.37 -6.77
N LEU A 306 -0.60 -1.43 -7.14
CA LEU A 306 -1.22 -0.61 -8.18
C LEU A 306 -2.21 0.40 -7.62
N GLY A 307 -2.83 0.10 -6.48
CA GLY A 307 -3.86 0.88 -5.86
C GLY A 307 -4.62 0.09 -4.80
N LEU A 308 -5.76 0.58 -4.40
CA LEU A 308 -6.53 0.04 -3.27
C LEU A 308 -7.96 -0.32 -3.70
N VAL A 309 -8.47 -1.44 -3.19
CA VAL A 309 -9.86 -1.88 -3.38
C VAL A 309 -10.83 -0.79 -2.91
N GLY A 310 -11.81 -0.49 -3.75
CA GLY A 310 -12.90 0.43 -3.48
C GLY A 310 -14.23 -0.08 -4.02
N THR A 311 -15.05 0.85 -4.45
CA THR A 311 -16.36 0.59 -5.05
C THR A 311 -16.75 1.69 -6.04
N SER A 312 -15.77 2.36 -6.68
CA SER A 312 -16.04 3.40 -7.69
C SER A 312 -16.61 2.80 -8.99
N GLY A 313 -17.36 3.56 -9.77
CA GLY A 313 -17.95 3.11 -11.02
C GLY A 313 -19.15 2.15 -10.85
N HIS A 314 -19.26 1.12 -11.71
CA HIS A 314 -20.34 0.13 -11.68
C HIS A 314 -20.09 -0.94 -10.62
N SER A 315 -20.41 -0.66 -9.37
CA SER A 315 -20.15 -1.54 -8.24
C SER A 315 -21.27 -1.51 -7.22
N SER A 316 -21.53 -2.64 -6.55
CA SER A 316 -22.52 -2.77 -5.47
C SER A 316 -21.88 -2.80 -4.07
N GLY A 317 -20.56 -2.80 -3.98
CA GLY A 317 -19.79 -2.85 -2.72
C GLY A 317 -18.32 -3.11 -2.95
N PRO A 318 -17.47 -3.05 -1.92
CA PRO A 318 -16.02 -3.18 -2.07
C PRO A 318 -15.60 -4.55 -2.64
N HIS A 319 -14.92 -4.52 -3.80
CA HIS A 319 -14.31 -5.65 -4.47
C HIS A 319 -13.31 -5.19 -5.51
N LEU A 320 -12.47 -6.08 -5.99
CA LEU A 320 -11.69 -5.90 -7.20
C LEU A 320 -12.40 -6.63 -8.35
N HIS A 321 -12.82 -5.90 -9.39
CA HIS A 321 -13.14 -6.52 -10.67
C HIS A 321 -11.83 -6.70 -11.44
N PHE A 322 -11.47 -7.95 -11.72
CA PHE A 322 -10.22 -8.34 -12.36
C PHE A 322 -10.47 -9.02 -13.70
N GLN A 323 -9.81 -8.52 -14.75
CA GLN A 323 -9.87 -9.11 -16.08
C GLN A 323 -8.50 -9.60 -16.54
N THR A 324 -8.52 -10.65 -17.37
CA THR A 324 -7.37 -11.11 -18.14
C THR A 324 -7.73 -11.09 -19.63
N HIS A 325 -6.78 -10.71 -20.46
CA HIS A 325 -6.95 -10.55 -21.90
C HIS A 325 -5.79 -11.20 -22.65
N GLN A 326 -6.05 -11.60 -23.90
CA GLN A 326 -5.03 -12.13 -24.80
C GLN A 326 -4.96 -11.34 -26.09
N SER A 327 -3.81 -11.36 -26.77
CA SER A 327 -3.63 -10.67 -28.06
C SER A 327 -4.04 -9.19 -28.03
N VAL A 328 -3.69 -8.51 -26.91
CA VAL A 328 -4.16 -7.15 -26.61
C VAL A 328 -3.51 -6.08 -27.51
N CYS A 329 -2.38 -6.36 -28.16
CA CYS A 329 -1.67 -5.38 -28.98
C CYS A 329 -1.68 -5.76 -30.46
N SER A 330 -1.96 -4.77 -31.31
CA SER A 330 -1.77 -4.82 -32.77
C SER A 330 -0.89 -3.64 -33.16
N GLY A 331 0.36 -3.91 -33.49
CA GLY A 331 1.36 -2.86 -33.72
C GLY A 331 1.61 -2.05 -32.41
N SER A 332 1.51 -0.73 -32.51
CA SER A 332 1.74 0.16 -31.35
C SER A 332 0.49 0.38 -30.48
N ARG A 333 -0.68 -0.08 -30.93
CA ARG A 333 -1.94 0.09 -30.18
C ARG A 333 -2.25 -1.17 -29.37
N CYS A 334 -2.62 -0.98 -28.12
CA CYS A 334 -3.05 -2.04 -27.22
C CYS A 334 -4.43 -1.71 -26.66
N ASP A 335 -5.39 -2.63 -26.81
CA ASP A 335 -6.77 -2.47 -26.36
C ASP A 335 -7.17 -3.69 -25.53
N LEU A 336 -7.73 -3.44 -24.36
CA LEU A 336 -8.34 -4.46 -23.49
C LEU A 336 -9.86 -4.29 -23.58
N ASP A 337 -10.52 -5.14 -24.35
CA ASP A 337 -11.96 -5.14 -24.50
C ASP A 337 -12.59 -6.52 -24.26
N THR A 338 -13.92 -6.58 -24.26
CA THR A 338 -14.62 -7.83 -23.95
C THR A 338 -14.34 -8.93 -24.99
N SER A 339 -14.00 -8.59 -26.25
CA SER A 339 -13.80 -9.59 -27.31
C SER A 339 -12.50 -10.37 -27.15
N ASN A 340 -11.49 -9.78 -26.51
CA ASN A 340 -10.20 -10.44 -26.23
C ASN A 340 -10.04 -10.86 -24.74
N SER A 341 -11.11 -10.73 -23.94
CA SER A 341 -11.11 -11.19 -22.55
C SER A 341 -11.05 -12.72 -22.46
N THR A 342 -10.43 -13.20 -21.41
CA THR A 342 -10.32 -14.65 -21.08
C THR A 342 -10.83 -14.90 -19.68
N ASN A 343 -11.17 -16.16 -19.33
CA ASN A 343 -11.57 -16.49 -17.97
C ASN A 343 -10.40 -16.36 -17.00
N PRO A 344 -10.43 -15.38 -16.08
CA PRO A 344 -9.29 -15.13 -15.18
C PRO A 344 -8.96 -16.30 -14.25
N VAL A 345 -9.93 -17.09 -13.82
CA VAL A 345 -9.70 -18.26 -12.96
C VAL A 345 -8.83 -19.28 -13.67
N GLU A 346 -9.18 -19.63 -14.90
CA GLU A 346 -8.43 -20.60 -15.69
C GLU A 346 -7.09 -20.03 -16.15
N PHE A 347 -7.06 -18.77 -16.58
CA PHE A 347 -5.87 -18.08 -17.01
C PHE A 347 -4.79 -18.05 -15.91
N MET A 348 -5.17 -17.66 -14.70
CA MET A 348 -4.26 -17.55 -13.55
C MET A 348 -3.84 -18.93 -13.01
N ARG A 349 -4.75 -19.90 -13.02
CA ARG A 349 -4.46 -21.30 -12.62
C ARG A 349 -3.38 -21.90 -13.52
N GLN A 350 -3.47 -21.71 -14.83
CA GLN A 350 -2.48 -22.21 -15.82
C GLN A 350 -1.08 -21.60 -15.60
N ARG A 351 -1.00 -20.44 -14.97
CA ARG A 351 0.24 -19.72 -14.64
C ARG A 351 0.78 -20.00 -13.25
N GLY A 352 0.17 -20.96 -12.53
CA GLY A 352 0.60 -21.30 -11.18
C GLY A 352 0.32 -20.22 -10.14
N ALA A 353 -0.55 -19.26 -10.46
CA ALA A 353 -0.97 -18.15 -9.61
C ALA A 353 -2.51 -18.19 -9.41
N PRO A 354 -3.09 -19.27 -8.88
CA PRO A 354 -4.55 -19.42 -8.80
C PRO A 354 -5.15 -18.28 -7.99
N LEU A 355 -6.30 -17.79 -8.44
CA LEU A 355 -7.16 -16.93 -7.64
C LEU A 355 -7.76 -17.73 -6.48
N GLY A 356 -8.17 -17.06 -5.41
CA GLY A 356 -8.77 -17.73 -4.25
C GLY A 356 -9.97 -18.62 -4.63
N GLU A 357 -10.25 -19.63 -3.80
CA GLU A 357 -11.33 -20.57 -4.06
C GLU A 357 -12.69 -19.87 -4.20
N GLU A 358 -13.52 -20.38 -5.10
CA GLU A 358 -14.86 -19.87 -5.33
C GLU A 358 -15.72 -20.08 -4.09
N ARG A 359 -16.45 -19.07 -3.67
CA ARG A 359 -17.52 -19.25 -2.69
C ARG A 359 -18.67 -19.98 -3.38
N GLY A 360 -18.99 -21.19 -2.88
CA GLY A 360 -20.09 -22.01 -3.33
C GLY A 360 -21.46 -21.38 -3.05
#